data_172d69b1240b33d689210137bed0511c
#
_entry.id   172d69b1240b33d689210137bed0511c
#
_cell.length_a   1.000
_cell.length_b   1.000
_cell.length_c   1.000
_cell.angle_alpha   90.00
_cell.angle_beta   90.00
_cell.angle_gamma   90.00
#
_symmetry.space_group_name_H-M   'P 1'
#
loop_
_entity.id
_entity.type
_entity.pdbx_description
1 polymer ?
#
loop_
_entity_poly.entity_id
_entity_poly.type
_entity_poly.pdbx_seq_one_letter_code
_entity_poly.pdbx_strand_id
1 'polypeptide(L)'
;LLTLLLAAPIVGCATEEIVPRAYVATNAWDDYRRGLQDAGLAGTALGSDWRQAADAALAVPAEIELPFLERGTFDPRQAHAFGYRFAVARGQRIGVQLSLDGPAPRVFLDVFRIGEKPQRVHVASADAESRILVFEPRRDAEYVLRLQPELLRGGDFELRVESAAALGFPVADHDAGDIQSGFGAARDGGRRSHHGVDIFAPRGTAAVAPTRASVRRVPQQRPRGPPVWPPGRPRGPPPVAPHP
;
A
#
# COMPACT_ATOMS: atom_id res chain seq x y z
N LEU A 1 40.91 -15.20 70.39
CA LEU A 1 39.88 -14.29 69.83
C LEU A 1 39.72 -14.59 68.32
N LEU A 2 38.65 -15.34 67.98
CA LEU A 2 38.38 -15.81 66.62
C LEU A 2 37.31 -14.92 66.05
N THR A 3 37.63 -14.09 65.08
CA THR A 3 36.67 -13.18 64.43
C THR A 3 36.09 -13.88 63.21
N LEU A 4 34.80 -14.19 63.26
CA LEU A 4 34.00 -14.82 62.20
C LEU A 4 33.51 -13.72 61.27
N LEU A 5 34.05 -13.67 60.02
CA LEU A 5 33.54 -12.80 58.99
C LEU A 5 32.32 -13.49 58.31
N LEU A 6 31.16 -12.91 58.49
CA LEU A 6 29.94 -13.29 57.75
C LEU A 6 29.96 -12.59 56.38
N ALA A 7 30.13 -13.36 55.31
CA ALA A 7 29.93 -12.87 53.96
C ALA A 7 28.42 -12.99 53.60
N ALA A 8 27.76 -11.86 53.39
CA ALA A 8 26.42 -11.80 52.86
C ALA A 8 26.40 -12.04 51.34
N PRO A 9 25.49 -12.84 50.78
CA PRO A 9 25.38 -13.00 49.33
C PRO A 9 24.72 -11.75 48.74
N ILE A 10 25.38 -11.14 47.78
CA ILE A 10 24.82 -10.09 46.94
C ILE A 10 23.85 -10.79 45.96
N VAL A 11 22.55 -10.66 46.20
CA VAL A 11 21.53 -11.03 45.25
C VAL A 11 21.55 -9.98 44.12
N GLY A 12 22.21 -10.32 43.00
CA GLY A 12 22.16 -9.55 41.80
C GLY A 12 20.73 -9.61 41.24
N CYS A 13 20.01 -8.49 41.23
CA CYS A 13 18.83 -8.35 40.41
C CYS A 13 19.27 -8.46 38.95
N ALA A 14 18.98 -9.58 38.32
CA ALA A 14 19.00 -9.69 36.88
C ALA A 14 17.89 -8.75 36.35
N THR A 15 18.28 -7.60 35.84
CA THR A 15 17.41 -6.77 35.00
C THR A 15 17.16 -7.56 33.73
N GLU A 16 16.01 -8.16 33.63
CA GLU A 16 15.48 -8.76 32.41
C GLU A 16 15.41 -7.62 31.39
N GLU A 17 16.33 -7.61 30.44
CA GLU A 17 16.38 -6.67 29.35
C GLU A 17 15.11 -6.94 28.50
N ILE A 18 14.11 -6.09 28.66
CA ILE A 18 12.89 -6.12 27.83
C ILE A 18 13.33 -5.73 26.43
N VAL A 19 13.72 -6.73 25.64
CA VAL A 19 13.91 -6.57 24.19
C VAL A 19 12.55 -6.12 23.63
N PRO A 20 12.41 -4.91 23.08
CA PRO A 20 11.14 -4.50 22.49
C PRO A 20 10.84 -5.46 21.35
N ARG A 21 9.85 -6.31 21.53
CA ARG A 21 9.30 -7.12 20.44
C ARG A 21 8.95 -6.15 19.34
N ALA A 22 9.62 -6.27 18.19
CA ALA A 22 9.26 -5.51 17.00
C ALA A 22 7.74 -5.64 16.81
N TYR A 23 7.03 -4.53 16.89
CA TYR A 23 5.59 -4.48 16.67
C TYR A 23 5.38 -4.82 15.19
N VAL A 24 5.10 -6.08 14.90
CA VAL A 24 4.61 -6.50 13.60
C VAL A 24 3.18 -5.96 13.54
N ALA A 25 2.97 -4.92 12.74
CA ALA A 25 1.64 -4.40 12.50
C ALA A 25 0.77 -5.56 11.99
N THR A 26 -0.13 -6.03 12.85
CA THR A 26 -1.08 -7.09 12.51
C THR A 26 -2.22 -6.43 11.73
N ASN A 27 -2.65 -7.07 10.64
CA ASN A 27 -3.83 -6.64 9.92
C ASN A 27 -5.10 -7.23 10.56
N ALA A 28 -6.25 -6.70 10.21
CA ALA A 28 -7.53 -7.12 10.77
C ALA A 28 -7.83 -8.62 10.54
N TRP A 29 -7.35 -9.19 9.43
CA TRP A 29 -7.47 -10.62 9.13
C TRP A 29 -6.67 -11.47 10.11
N ASP A 30 -5.42 -11.10 10.38
CA ASP A 30 -4.57 -11.82 11.34
C ASP A 30 -5.11 -11.72 12.76
N ASP A 31 -5.69 -10.57 13.13
CA ASP A 31 -6.35 -10.38 14.44
C ASP A 31 -7.57 -11.29 14.56
N TYR A 32 -8.39 -11.35 13.52
CA TYR A 32 -9.55 -12.24 13.51
C TYR A 32 -9.15 -13.72 13.57
N ARG A 33 -8.13 -14.11 12.77
CA ARG A 33 -7.57 -15.47 12.78
C ARG A 33 -7.05 -15.87 14.17
N ARG A 34 -6.38 -14.95 14.87
CA ARG A 34 -5.96 -15.19 16.28
C ARG A 34 -7.16 -15.31 17.20
N GLY A 35 -8.16 -14.45 17.05
CA GLY A 35 -9.40 -14.57 17.82
C GLY A 35 -10.10 -15.92 17.65
N LEU A 36 -10.11 -16.47 16.44
CA LEU A 36 -10.62 -17.82 16.20
C LEU A 36 -9.78 -18.90 16.93
N GLN A 37 -8.46 -18.70 16.99
CA GLN A 37 -7.57 -19.62 17.71
C GLN A 37 -7.79 -19.54 19.22
N ASP A 38 -7.89 -18.35 19.77
CA ASP A 38 -8.12 -18.11 21.21
C ASP A 38 -9.49 -18.63 21.66
N ALA A 39 -10.49 -18.57 20.77
CA ALA A 39 -11.82 -19.14 20.99
C ALA A 39 -11.89 -20.67 20.78
N GLY A 40 -10.78 -21.33 20.43
CA GLY A 40 -10.75 -22.77 20.15
C GLY A 40 -11.43 -23.18 18.83
N LEU A 41 -11.81 -22.22 17.99
CA LEU A 41 -12.52 -22.47 16.73
C LEU A 41 -11.58 -22.82 15.57
N ALA A 42 -10.31 -22.45 15.63
CA ALA A 42 -9.35 -22.67 14.55
C ALA A 42 -9.14 -24.14 14.17
N GLY A 43 -9.33 -25.07 15.11
CA GLY A 43 -9.24 -26.52 14.89
C GLY A 43 -10.55 -27.18 14.45
N THR A 44 -11.65 -26.45 14.42
CA THR A 44 -12.93 -26.96 13.94
C THR A 44 -12.97 -27.02 12.40
N ALA A 45 -13.93 -27.76 11.83
CA ALA A 45 -14.14 -27.78 10.38
C ALA A 45 -14.33 -26.34 9.85
N LEU A 46 -15.20 -25.55 10.48
CA LEU A 46 -15.47 -24.16 10.09
C LEU A 46 -14.22 -23.29 10.07
N GLY A 47 -13.41 -23.31 11.13
CA GLY A 47 -12.19 -22.51 11.21
C GLY A 47 -11.11 -22.99 10.23
N SER A 48 -11.06 -24.31 9.98
CA SER A 48 -10.17 -24.90 8.99
C SER A 48 -10.57 -24.47 7.57
N ASP A 49 -11.86 -24.61 7.24
CA ASP A 49 -12.39 -24.26 5.90
C ASP A 49 -12.20 -22.76 5.62
N TRP A 50 -12.43 -21.89 6.62
CA TRP A 50 -12.21 -20.45 6.49
C TRP A 50 -10.75 -20.12 6.14
N ARG A 51 -9.78 -20.76 6.79
CA ARG A 51 -8.35 -20.57 6.48
C ARG A 51 -7.99 -21.13 5.11
N GLN A 52 -8.50 -22.33 4.77
CA GLN A 52 -8.26 -22.96 3.47
C GLN A 52 -8.82 -22.09 2.33
N ALA A 53 -10.00 -21.48 2.52
CA ALA A 53 -10.56 -20.56 1.53
C ALA A 53 -9.61 -19.36 1.29
N ALA A 54 -9.03 -18.77 2.35
CA ALA A 54 -8.05 -17.70 2.24
C ALA A 54 -6.81 -18.12 1.45
N ASP A 55 -6.28 -19.31 1.76
CA ASP A 55 -5.10 -19.87 1.08
C ASP A 55 -5.39 -20.17 -0.39
N ALA A 56 -6.55 -20.73 -0.69
CA ALA A 56 -6.99 -21.02 -2.05
C ALA A 56 -7.16 -19.75 -2.89
N ALA A 57 -7.78 -18.70 -2.31
CA ALA A 57 -7.93 -17.41 -2.97
C ALA A 57 -6.59 -16.78 -3.35
N LEU A 58 -5.58 -16.99 -2.54
CA LEU A 58 -4.22 -16.55 -2.86
C LEU A 58 -3.51 -17.50 -3.83
N ALA A 59 -3.77 -18.81 -3.78
CA ALA A 59 -3.11 -19.80 -4.63
C ALA A 59 -3.56 -19.73 -6.09
N VAL A 60 -4.86 -19.56 -6.31
CA VAL A 60 -5.49 -19.57 -7.64
C VAL A 60 -6.41 -18.34 -7.78
N PRO A 61 -5.86 -17.12 -7.78
CA PRO A 61 -6.65 -15.92 -7.96
C PRO A 61 -7.19 -15.80 -9.38
N ALA A 62 -8.36 -15.21 -9.54
CA ALA A 62 -8.88 -14.81 -10.85
C ALA A 62 -8.03 -13.69 -11.43
N GLU A 63 -7.66 -13.78 -12.70
CA GLU A 63 -6.98 -12.68 -13.39
C GLU A 63 -7.98 -11.61 -13.79
N ILE A 64 -7.65 -10.36 -13.49
CA ILE A 64 -8.50 -9.20 -13.81
C ILE A 64 -7.68 -8.09 -14.46
N GLU A 65 -8.35 -7.28 -15.27
CA GLU A 65 -7.82 -6.04 -15.83
C GLU A 65 -8.47 -4.83 -15.13
N LEU A 66 -7.67 -3.77 -14.93
CA LEU A 66 -8.17 -2.54 -14.30
C LEU A 66 -8.61 -1.51 -15.36
N PRO A 67 -9.72 -0.79 -15.14
CA PRO A 67 -10.60 -0.83 -13.97
C PRO A 67 -11.48 -2.08 -13.93
N PHE A 68 -11.77 -2.58 -12.72
CA PHE A 68 -12.54 -3.80 -12.50
C PHE A 68 -13.75 -3.51 -11.60
N LEU A 69 -14.88 -4.11 -11.93
CA LEU A 69 -16.11 -4.07 -11.14
C LEU A 69 -16.73 -5.46 -11.10
N GLU A 70 -17.00 -5.95 -9.90
CA GLU A 70 -17.71 -7.21 -9.69
C GLU A 70 -18.84 -7.04 -8.68
N ARG A 71 -19.94 -7.72 -8.92
CA ARG A 71 -21.01 -7.93 -7.96
C ARG A 71 -21.13 -9.39 -7.65
N GLY A 72 -21.21 -9.72 -6.38
CA GLY A 72 -21.28 -11.08 -5.92
C GLY A 72 -21.99 -11.20 -4.59
N THR A 73 -22.11 -12.44 -4.13
CA THR A 73 -22.78 -12.77 -2.85
C THR A 73 -21.87 -13.67 -2.03
N PHE A 74 -21.72 -13.37 -0.75
CA PHE A 74 -21.16 -14.29 0.23
C PHE A 74 -22.28 -15.18 0.77
N ASP A 75 -22.19 -16.49 0.56
CA ASP A 75 -23.12 -17.43 1.19
C ASP A 75 -22.68 -17.71 2.64
N PRO A 76 -23.48 -17.39 3.66
CA PRO A 76 -23.10 -17.59 5.05
C PRO A 76 -22.92 -19.05 5.45
N ARG A 77 -23.37 -19.99 4.61
CA ARG A 77 -23.26 -21.45 4.84
C ARG A 77 -21.93 -22.03 4.40
N GLN A 78 -21.11 -21.25 3.68
CA GLN A 78 -19.83 -21.68 3.12
C GLN A 78 -18.71 -20.72 3.54
N ALA A 79 -17.51 -21.25 3.67
CA ALA A 79 -16.33 -20.41 3.82
C ALA A 79 -15.94 -19.87 2.45
N HIS A 80 -16.01 -18.55 2.30
CA HIS A 80 -15.64 -17.87 1.06
C HIS A 80 -14.38 -17.04 1.23
N ALA A 81 -13.57 -17.00 0.19
CA ALA A 81 -12.57 -15.97 -0.05
C ALA A 81 -12.37 -15.85 -1.56
N PHE A 82 -12.26 -14.62 -2.05
CA PHE A 82 -11.98 -14.33 -3.44
C PHE A 82 -10.58 -13.76 -3.57
N GLY A 83 -9.87 -14.20 -4.59
CA GLY A 83 -8.56 -13.70 -4.96
C GLY A 83 -8.59 -13.09 -6.36
N TYR A 84 -8.04 -11.87 -6.51
CA TYR A 84 -7.98 -11.15 -7.78
C TYR A 84 -6.53 -10.76 -8.07
N ARG A 85 -5.99 -11.23 -9.20
CA ARG A 85 -4.65 -10.94 -9.65
C ARG A 85 -4.65 -9.87 -10.72
N PHE A 86 -3.80 -8.87 -10.58
CA PHE A 86 -3.65 -7.78 -11.53
C PHE A 86 -2.23 -7.23 -11.53
N ALA A 87 -1.83 -6.69 -12.68
CA ALA A 87 -0.55 -6.02 -12.85
C ALA A 87 -0.69 -4.52 -12.57
N VAL A 88 0.32 -3.93 -11.91
CA VAL A 88 0.36 -2.50 -11.64
C VAL A 88 1.76 -1.97 -11.91
N ALA A 89 1.84 -0.85 -12.62
CA ALA A 89 3.09 -0.15 -12.87
C ALA A 89 3.42 0.83 -11.73
N ARG A 90 4.70 1.08 -11.55
CA ARG A 90 5.18 2.15 -10.67
C ARG A 90 4.61 3.50 -11.11
N GLY A 91 4.17 4.31 -10.15
CA GLY A 91 3.57 5.62 -10.42
C GLY A 91 2.05 5.58 -10.57
N GLN A 92 1.45 4.40 -10.46
CA GLN A 92 0.01 4.25 -10.32
C GLN A 92 -0.39 4.26 -8.83
N ARG A 93 -1.61 4.67 -8.57
CA ARG A 93 -2.32 4.54 -7.27
C ARG A 93 -3.50 3.62 -7.51
N ILE A 94 -3.61 2.58 -6.69
CA ILE A 94 -4.72 1.64 -6.75
C ILE A 94 -5.69 1.96 -5.63
N GLY A 95 -6.95 2.14 -6.00
CA GLY A 95 -8.08 2.25 -5.10
C GLY A 95 -8.93 1.00 -5.16
N VAL A 96 -9.20 0.40 -3.99
CA VAL A 96 -10.13 -0.71 -3.82
C VAL A 96 -11.28 -0.20 -2.97
N GLN A 97 -12.49 -0.36 -3.44
CA GLN A 97 -13.72 0.00 -2.72
C GLN A 97 -14.65 -1.20 -2.68
N LEU A 98 -15.13 -1.53 -1.49
CA LEU A 98 -16.13 -2.56 -1.26
C LEU A 98 -17.41 -1.92 -0.74
N SER A 99 -18.51 -2.16 -1.41
CA SER A 99 -19.87 -1.84 -0.95
C SER A 99 -20.57 -3.12 -0.56
N LEU A 100 -21.34 -3.09 0.54
CA LEU A 100 -22.12 -4.21 1.02
C LEU A 100 -23.56 -3.77 1.22
N ASP A 101 -24.50 -4.63 0.84
CA ASP A 101 -25.93 -4.38 1.05
C ASP A 101 -26.38 -4.91 2.42
N GLY A 102 -27.16 -4.11 3.14
CA GLY A 102 -27.73 -4.47 4.44
C GLY A 102 -26.76 -4.39 5.64
N PRO A 103 -27.07 -5.09 6.76
CA PRO A 103 -26.21 -5.15 7.95
C PRO A 103 -24.91 -5.83 7.60
N ALA A 104 -23.87 -5.01 7.48
CA ALA A 104 -22.64 -5.42 6.86
C ALA A 104 -21.81 -6.35 7.73
N PRO A 105 -21.40 -7.53 7.24
CA PRO A 105 -20.38 -8.32 7.87
C PRO A 105 -19.04 -7.58 7.89
N ARG A 106 -18.17 -7.98 8.81
CA ARG A 106 -16.76 -7.62 8.69
C ARG A 106 -16.17 -8.37 7.49
N VAL A 107 -15.53 -7.61 6.60
CA VAL A 107 -14.86 -8.17 5.43
C VAL A 107 -13.42 -7.69 5.41
N PHE A 108 -12.50 -8.62 5.20
CA PHE A 108 -11.07 -8.37 5.14
C PHE A 108 -10.64 -8.14 3.69
N LEU A 109 -9.97 -7.03 3.46
CA LEU A 109 -9.36 -6.65 2.20
C LEU A 109 -7.86 -6.57 2.40
N ASP A 110 -7.11 -7.46 1.78
CA ASP A 110 -5.65 -7.51 1.88
C ASP A 110 -5.01 -7.58 0.51
N VAL A 111 -3.96 -6.82 0.30
CA VAL A 111 -3.17 -6.83 -0.94
C VAL A 111 -1.80 -7.44 -0.69
N PHE A 112 -1.45 -8.37 -1.54
CA PHE A 112 -0.17 -9.05 -1.53
C PHE A 112 0.54 -8.81 -2.86
N ARG A 113 1.83 -8.56 -2.82
CA ARG A 113 2.68 -8.53 -4.02
C ARG A 113 3.22 -9.93 -4.30
N ILE A 114 3.16 -10.33 -5.56
CA ILE A 114 3.81 -11.56 -6.03
C ILE A 114 5.31 -11.28 -6.13
N GLY A 115 6.11 -12.07 -5.43
CA GLY A 115 7.57 -12.01 -5.44
C GLY A 115 8.19 -12.99 -6.43
N GLU A 116 9.50 -12.92 -6.62
CA GLU A 116 10.28 -13.89 -7.42
C GLU A 116 10.28 -15.30 -6.80
N LYS A 117 10.02 -15.40 -5.51
CA LYS A 117 9.83 -16.66 -4.78
C LYS A 117 8.33 -16.87 -4.54
N PRO A 118 7.88 -18.11 -4.26
CA PRO A 118 6.46 -18.39 -4.00
C PRO A 118 5.89 -17.64 -2.78
N GLN A 119 6.71 -16.89 -2.04
CA GLN A 119 6.26 -16.05 -0.93
C GLN A 119 5.60 -14.78 -1.44
N ARG A 120 4.35 -14.61 -1.05
CA ARG A 120 3.62 -13.36 -1.23
C ARG A 120 4.01 -12.39 -0.11
N VAL A 121 4.26 -11.16 -0.49
CA VAL A 121 4.59 -10.09 0.47
C VAL A 121 3.35 -9.27 0.71
N HIS A 122 2.86 -9.26 1.94
CA HIS A 122 1.76 -8.37 2.34
C HIS A 122 2.14 -6.90 2.13
N VAL A 123 1.26 -6.13 1.53
CA VAL A 123 1.51 -4.73 1.11
C VAL A 123 0.61 -3.76 1.83
N ALA A 124 -0.68 -4.07 1.89
CA ALA A 124 -1.68 -3.21 2.48
C ALA A 124 -2.92 -4.00 2.90
N SER A 125 -3.63 -3.49 3.89
CA SER A 125 -4.95 -3.95 4.30
C SER A 125 -5.88 -2.76 4.49
N ALA A 126 -7.16 -2.96 4.29
CA ALA A 126 -8.16 -2.02 4.78
C ALA A 126 -8.31 -2.16 6.30
N ASP A 127 -8.67 -1.06 6.95
CA ASP A 127 -9.12 -1.13 8.34
C ASP A 127 -10.39 -1.98 8.45
N ALA A 128 -10.63 -2.57 9.62
CA ALA A 128 -11.76 -3.48 9.83
C ALA A 128 -13.14 -2.84 9.56
N GLU A 129 -13.23 -1.52 9.71
CA GLU A 129 -14.45 -0.74 9.46
C GLU A 129 -14.42 -0.03 8.11
N SER A 130 -13.22 0.23 7.58
CA SER A 130 -13.04 0.85 6.28
C SER A 130 -13.14 -0.22 5.19
N ARG A 131 -13.97 0.06 4.21
CA ARG A 131 -14.13 -0.77 3.00
C ARG A 131 -13.39 -0.18 1.83
N ILE A 132 -12.44 0.69 2.13
CA ILE A 132 -11.60 1.38 1.17
C ILE A 132 -10.15 1.07 1.50
N LEU A 133 -9.42 0.62 0.48
CA LEU A 133 -7.99 0.41 0.57
C LEU A 133 -7.33 1.18 -0.56
N VAL A 134 -6.27 1.92 -0.25
CA VAL A 134 -5.48 2.65 -1.24
C VAL A 134 -4.02 2.32 -1.04
N PHE A 135 -3.33 1.98 -2.12
CA PHE A 135 -1.89 1.79 -2.08
C PHE A 135 -1.19 2.30 -3.34
N GLU A 136 0.10 2.61 -3.20
CA GLU A 136 0.95 3.08 -4.29
C GLU A 136 2.12 2.10 -4.48
N PRO A 137 2.20 1.39 -5.61
CA PRO A 137 3.29 0.49 -5.93
C PRO A 137 4.63 1.23 -6.01
N ARG A 138 5.67 0.67 -5.41
CA ARG A 138 7.03 1.23 -5.49
C ARG A 138 7.80 0.76 -6.72
N ARG A 139 7.29 -0.25 -7.42
CA ARG A 139 7.85 -0.86 -8.64
C ARG A 139 6.74 -1.52 -9.44
N ASP A 140 6.99 -1.80 -10.70
CA ASP A 140 6.15 -2.65 -11.53
C ASP A 140 6.10 -4.04 -10.92
N ALA A 141 4.91 -4.57 -10.69
CA ALA A 141 4.72 -5.90 -10.12
C ALA A 141 3.28 -6.39 -10.31
N GLU A 142 3.10 -7.67 -10.09
CA GLU A 142 1.79 -8.28 -9.96
C GLU A 142 1.35 -8.32 -8.49
N TYR A 143 0.07 -8.14 -8.29
CA TYR A 143 -0.58 -8.11 -6.98
C TYR A 143 -1.75 -9.07 -6.93
N VAL A 144 -2.05 -9.56 -5.74
CA VAL A 144 -3.29 -10.31 -5.45
C VAL A 144 -4.03 -9.58 -4.35
N LEU A 145 -5.25 -9.19 -4.65
CA LEU A 145 -6.23 -8.75 -3.66
C LEU A 145 -6.97 -9.96 -3.13
N ARG A 146 -6.98 -10.14 -1.81
CA ARG A 146 -7.86 -11.09 -1.13
C ARG A 146 -9.04 -10.36 -0.54
N LEU A 147 -10.23 -10.88 -0.79
CA LEU A 147 -11.51 -10.43 -0.23
C LEU A 147 -12.11 -11.59 0.54
N GLN A 148 -12.31 -11.45 1.87
CA GLN A 148 -12.81 -12.53 2.71
C GLN A 148 -13.74 -11.99 3.81
N PRO A 149 -14.98 -12.50 3.95
CA PRO A 149 -15.84 -12.18 5.07
C PRO A 149 -15.44 -12.95 6.34
N GLU A 150 -15.89 -12.47 7.49
CA GLU A 150 -15.86 -13.25 8.73
C GLU A 150 -16.72 -14.51 8.62
N LEU A 151 -16.48 -15.48 9.50
CA LEU A 151 -17.22 -16.76 9.52
C LEU A 151 -18.72 -16.57 9.66
N LEU A 152 -19.49 -17.40 8.91
CA LEU A 152 -20.95 -17.47 8.98
C LEU A 152 -21.66 -16.14 8.68
N ARG A 153 -21.00 -15.27 7.95
CA ARG A 153 -21.56 -13.99 7.48
C ARG A 153 -21.69 -14.00 5.97
N GLY A 154 -22.79 -13.49 5.51
CA GLY A 154 -23.13 -13.40 4.09
C GLY A 154 -23.72 -12.05 3.74
N GLY A 155 -24.02 -11.87 2.49
CA GLY A 155 -24.61 -10.65 1.92
C GLY A 155 -24.07 -10.35 0.55
N ASP A 156 -24.78 -9.47 -0.15
CA ASP A 156 -24.37 -9.03 -1.48
C ASP A 156 -23.29 -7.96 -1.38
N PHE A 157 -22.35 -8.00 -2.32
CA PHE A 157 -21.26 -7.04 -2.39
C PHE A 157 -21.05 -6.50 -3.80
N GLU A 158 -20.54 -5.28 -3.88
CA GLU A 158 -19.92 -4.71 -5.07
C GLU A 158 -18.47 -4.37 -4.75
N LEU A 159 -17.55 -4.98 -5.49
CA LEU A 159 -16.11 -4.71 -5.44
C LEU A 159 -15.70 -3.87 -6.64
N ARG A 160 -15.05 -2.74 -6.40
CA ARG A 160 -14.48 -1.86 -7.42
C ARG A 160 -12.97 -1.75 -7.20
N VAL A 161 -12.21 -2.00 -8.26
CA VAL A 161 -10.73 -1.81 -8.23
C VAL A 161 -10.37 -0.86 -9.37
N GLU A 162 -9.77 0.27 -9.03
CA GLU A 162 -9.41 1.32 -9.97
C GLU A 162 -7.94 1.66 -9.91
N SER A 163 -7.41 2.08 -11.04
CA SER A 163 -6.05 2.59 -11.18
C SER A 163 -6.08 4.04 -11.65
N ALA A 164 -5.30 4.88 -10.98
CA ALA A 164 -5.09 6.27 -11.37
C ALA A 164 -3.61 6.61 -11.28
N ALA A 165 -3.19 7.72 -11.88
CA ALA A 165 -1.84 8.23 -11.67
C ALA A 165 -1.64 8.61 -10.20
N ALA A 166 -0.53 8.21 -9.59
CA ALA A 166 -0.19 8.56 -8.21
C ALA A 166 0.13 10.06 -8.05
N LEU A 167 0.54 10.71 -9.14
CA LEU A 167 0.80 12.14 -9.22
C LEU A 167 -0.06 12.76 -10.31
N GLY A 168 -0.68 13.89 -10.02
CA GLY A 168 -1.33 14.71 -11.04
C GLY A 168 -0.30 15.33 -11.99
N PHE A 169 -0.76 15.77 -13.17
CA PHE A 169 0.12 16.49 -14.09
C PHE A 169 0.49 17.86 -13.51
N PRO A 170 1.79 18.27 -13.58
CA PRO A 170 2.26 19.46 -12.85
C PRO A 170 1.95 20.80 -13.55
N VAL A 171 1.25 20.78 -14.68
CA VAL A 171 0.83 21.97 -15.42
C VAL A 171 -0.68 21.93 -15.59
N ALA A 172 -1.36 23.01 -15.19
CA ALA A 172 -2.81 23.10 -15.25
C ALA A 172 -3.31 22.95 -16.69
N ASP A 173 -4.40 22.20 -16.86
CA ASP A 173 -5.09 21.96 -18.14
C ASP A 173 -4.20 21.36 -19.26
N HIS A 174 -3.11 20.68 -18.85
CA HIS A 174 -2.18 19.97 -19.73
C HIS A 174 -2.06 18.52 -19.35
N ASP A 175 -1.54 17.68 -20.25
CA ASP A 175 -1.36 16.25 -20.06
C ASP A 175 0.00 15.73 -20.60
N ALA A 176 0.17 14.41 -20.64
CA ALA A 176 1.40 13.78 -21.08
C ALA A 176 1.73 14.04 -22.56
N GLY A 177 0.77 14.45 -23.39
CA GLY A 177 0.97 14.83 -24.78
C GLY A 177 1.84 16.10 -24.93
N ASP A 178 1.87 16.96 -23.90
CA ASP A 178 2.66 18.19 -23.88
C ASP A 178 4.12 17.98 -23.46
N ILE A 179 4.51 16.74 -23.17
CA ILE A 179 5.89 16.37 -22.86
C ILE A 179 6.67 16.25 -24.16
N GLN A 180 7.50 17.24 -24.45
CA GLN A 180 8.34 17.23 -25.67
C GLN A 180 9.72 16.61 -25.45
N SER A 181 10.20 16.52 -24.22
CA SER A 181 11.45 15.86 -23.90
C SER A 181 11.33 15.10 -22.57
N GLY A 182 11.47 13.78 -22.63
CA GLY A 182 11.37 12.90 -21.48
C GLY A 182 12.66 12.77 -20.67
N PHE A 183 12.55 12.15 -19.51
CA PHE A 183 13.69 11.78 -18.67
C PHE A 183 14.62 10.83 -19.44
N GLY A 184 15.92 11.07 -19.36
CA GLY A 184 16.93 10.28 -20.04
C GLY A 184 17.18 10.65 -21.50
N ALA A 185 16.42 11.60 -22.08
CA ALA A 185 16.65 12.06 -23.45
C ALA A 185 18.09 12.55 -23.65
N ALA A 186 18.70 12.13 -24.78
CA ALA A 186 20.08 12.50 -25.10
C ALA A 186 20.20 14.00 -25.30
N ARG A 187 21.24 14.62 -24.73
CA ARG A 187 21.62 16.03 -24.89
C ARG A 187 23.06 16.12 -25.36
N ASP A 188 23.41 17.21 -26.06
CA ASP A 188 24.76 17.52 -26.54
C ASP A 188 25.41 16.38 -27.35
N GLY A 189 24.65 15.80 -28.29
CA GLY A 189 25.13 14.69 -29.11
C GLY A 189 25.35 13.39 -28.30
N GLY A 190 24.59 13.16 -27.22
CA GLY A 190 24.65 11.96 -26.40
C GLY A 190 25.64 12.05 -25.22
N ARG A 191 26.33 13.18 -25.03
CA ARG A 191 27.27 13.37 -23.91
C ARG A 191 26.62 13.59 -22.59
N ARG A 192 25.37 14.02 -22.56
CA ARG A 192 24.56 14.18 -21.32
C ARG A 192 23.17 13.56 -21.49
N SER A 193 22.61 13.11 -20.44
CA SER A 193 21.20 12.69 -20.37
C SER A 193 20.36 13.79 -19.72
N HIS A 194 19.15 13.96 -20.18
CA HIS A 194 18.18 14.86 -19.57
C HIS A 194 17.68 14.29 -18.22
N HIS A 195 17.97 14.98 -17.13
CA HIS A 195 17.57 14.57 -15.78
C HIS A 195 16.22 15.15 -15.34
N GLY A 196 15.35 15.45 -16.29
CA GLY A 196 14.04 16.04 -16.07
C GLY A 196 13.08 15.71 -17.21
N VAL A 197 11.97 16.39 -17.22
CA VAL A 197 10.95 16.34 -18.26
C VAL A 197 10.68 17.78 -18.69
N ASP A 198 10.73 18.08 -19.98
CA ASP A 198 10.34 19.38 -20.52
C ASP A 198 8.87 19.33 -20.93
N ILE A 199 8.03 20.09 -20.24
CA ILE A 199 6.61 20.28 -20.55
C ILE A 199 6.45 21.65 -21.15
N PHE A 200 5.88 21.71 -22.36
CA PHE A 200 5.66 22.95 -23.06
C PHE A 200 4.22 23.46 -22.81
N ALA A 201 4.13 24.71 -22.39
CA ALA A 201 2.86 25.38 -22.12
C ALA A 201 2.97 26.86 -22.48
N PRO A 202 1.86 27.55 -22.81
CA PRO A 202 1.85 28.98 -23.03
C PRO A 202 2.38 29.74 -21.81
N ARG A 203 3.03 30.89 -22.07
CA ARG A 203 3.54 31.73 -20.97
C ARG A 203 2.38 32.18 -20.07
N GLY A 204 2.56 31.98 -18.75
CA GLY A 204 1.54 32.30 -17.75
C GLY A 204 0.67 31.12 -17.35
N THR A 205 0.82 29.93 -17.99
CA THR A 205 0.16 28.71 -17.54
C THR A 205 0.62 28.36 -16.12
N ALA A 206 -0.34 28.02 -15.25
CA ALA A 206 -0.07 27.73 -13.87
C ALA A 206 0.68 26.38 -13.70
N ALA A 207 1.81 26.40 -13.03
CA ALA A 207 2.42 25.18 -12.50
C ALA A 207 1.71 24.81 -11.19
N VAL A 208 1.18 23.59 -11.12
CA VAL A 208 0.41 23.07 -9.98
C VAL A 208 1.18 21.98 -9.26
N ALA A 209 0.93 21.83 -7.95
CA ALA A 209 1.49 20.74 -7.20
C ALA A 209 0.84 19.42 -7.64
N PRO A 210 1.63 18.40 -8.08
CA PRO A 210 1.08 17.14 -8.58
C PRO A 210 0.46 16.27 -7.46
N THR A 211 0.56 16.69 -6.21
CA THR A 211 -0.08 16.07 -5.05
C THR A 211 -0.27 17.13 -3.96
N ARG A 212 -1.07 16.81 -2.92
CA ARG A 212 -1.17 17.68 -1.76
C ARG A 212 0.21 17.96 -1.17
N ALA A 213 0.59 19.21 -1.10
CA ALA A 213 1.91 19.66 -0.66
C ALA A 213 1.81 20.94 0.17
N SER A 214 2.82 21.18 1.04
CA SER A 214 2.99 22.44 1.76
C SER A 214 4.23 23.16 1.23
N VAL A 215 4.09 24.42 0.86
CA VAL A 215 5.21 25.25 0.43
C VAL A 215 6.03 25.63 1.67
N ARG A 216 7.22 25.06 1.81
CA ARG A 216 8.12 25.37 2.94
C ARG A 216 9.06 26.53 2.67
N ARG A 217 9.43 26.76 1.39
CA ARG A 217 10.37 27.79 1.00
C ARG A 217 10.16 28.14 -0.47
N VAL A 218 10.18 29.43 -0.77
CA VAL A 218 10.22 29.97 -2.13
C VAL A 218 11.56 30.70 -2.29
N PRO A 219 12.64 30.04 -2.71
CA PRO A 219 13.92 30.74 -2.92
C PRO A 219 13.79 31.57 -4.21
N GLN A 220 14.22 32.82 -4.12
CA GLN A 220 14.41 33.65 -5.31
C GLN A 220 15.76 33.30 -5.94
N GLN A 221 15.77 32.41 -6.91
CA GLN A 221 16.95 32.10 -7.71
C GLN A 221 16.78 32.64 -9.12
N ARG A 222 17.73 33.42 -9.58
CA ARG A 222 17.89 33.80 -10.98
C ARG A 222 19.00 32.93 -11.60
N PRO A 223 18.87 32.43 -12.82
CA PRO A 223 17.80 32.60 -13.85
C PRO A 223 16.73 31.51 -13.87
N ARG A 224 16.73 30.57 -12.93
CA ARG A 224 15.78 29.48 -12.84
C ARG A 224 14.70 29.88 -11.85
N GLY A 225 13.42 29.73 -12.22
CA GLY A 225 12.28 30.04 -11.34
C GLY A 225 12.34 29.33 -9.97
N PRO A 226 11.47 29.71 -9.00
CA PRO A 226 11.50 29.17 -7.65
C PRO A 226 11.14 27.67 -7.65
N PRO A 227 11.99 26.79 -7.09
CA PRO A 227 11.65 25.37 -6.94
C PRO A 227 10.58 25.17 -5.87
N VAL A 228 9.59 24.31 -6.16
CA VAL A 228 8.56 23.87 -5.23
C VAL A 228 8.93 22.48 -4.73
N TRP A 229 9.05 22.31 -3.43
CA TRP A 229 9.39 21.04 -2.79
C TRP A 229 8.17 20.44 -2.10
N PRO A 230 7.72 19.24 -2.46
CA PRO A 230 6.67 18.54 -1.71
C PRO A 230 7.20 18.06 -0.34
N PRO A 231 6.37 18.03 0.72
CA PRO A 231 6.77 17.48 2.01
C PRO A 231 6.92 15.95 1.94
N GLY A 232 7.97 15.42 2.53
CA GLY A 232 8.01 14.01 2.94
C GLY A 232 8.80 13.00 2.11
N ARG A 233 9.79 13.40 1.26
CA ARG A 233 10.77 12.45 0.72
C ARG A 233 12.18 12.70 1.26
N PRO A 234 12.89 11.64 1.72
CA PRO A 234 14.32 11.74 1.98
C PRO A 234 15.07 11.84 0.65
N ARG A 235 15.92 12.83 0.57
CA ARG A 235 17.04 13.07 -0.35
C ARG A 235 17.01 12.33 -1.70
N GLY A 236 16.32 12.91 -2.67
CA GLY A 236 16.54 12.73 -4.10
C GLY A 236 16.85 14.07 -4.76
N PRO A 237 17.36 14.10 -5.99
CA PRO A 237 17.61 15.36 -6.70
C PRO A 237 16.31 16.19 -6.82
N PRO A 238 16.41 17.52 -6.80
CA PRO A 238 15.26 18.41 -6.83
C PRO A 238 14.44 18.27 -8.11
N PRO A 239 13.10 18.44 -8.04
CA PRO A 239 12.29 18.57 -9.24
C PRO A 239 12.72 19.83 -10.01
N VAL A 240 12.87 19.69 -11.32
CA VAL A 240 13.31 20.78 -12.19
C VAL A 240 12.16 21.77 -12.35
N ALA A 241 12.46 23.06 -12.15
CA ALA A 241 11.51 24.13 -12.38
C ALA A 241 11.22 24.31 -13.89
N PRO A 242 10.01 24.76 -14.27
CA PRO A 242 9.71 25.11 -15.66
C PRO A 242 10.60 26.27 -16.13
N HIS A 243 11.10 26.16 -17.34
CA HIS A 243 11.79 27.29 -18.01
C HIS A 243 10.73 28.31 -18.46
N PRO A 244 11.05 29.60 -18.45
CA PRO A 244 10.19 30.64 -18.99
C PRO A 244 10.01 30.56 -20.49
#